data_5dcebd7730606ac64f38f21af8a59feb
#
_entry.id   5dcebd7730606ac64f38f21af8a59feb
#
_cell.length_a   1.000
_cell.length_b   1.000
_cell.length_c   1.000
_cell.angle_alpha   90.00
_cell.angle_beta   90.00
_cell.angle_gamma   90.00
#
_symmetry.space_group_name_H-M   'P 1'
#
loop_
_entity.id
_entity.type
_entity.pdbx_description
1 polymer ?
#
loop_
_entity_poly.entity_id
_entity_poly.type
_entity_poly.pdbx_seq_one_letter_code
_entity_poly.pdbx_strand_id
1 'polypeptide(L)'
;MQDERVVLEAGPDGLPVLFERPRELVTASTPAGAQLALARLEQARAAGFWIAGYAAYELGFALEPALADLWQPGAPLLHFGVFDAPRPVDASAEEGSALVTGVTPLWSRARYAESFHAVKEMIAAGDLYQVNLTMPVEVSFEGSPEALWSALRAYQPVGHGGFARLGEEVILSRSPELFFRLGADRRIEVAPMKGTAPRGATPAEDDALRDALGQDEKNRAENVMIVDLMRNDLSRLARPGSVKVPELLKVERYATVHQMISRVVAELDAAPTLPGLLQALFPCGSITGAPKIAAMRAIHTLERWRRGVYCGSLGWAAPDGRAEFNVAIRTLNVTAPGRALMGVGGGIVHDSTCDAEYEEALWKARFVTGLMTA
;
A
#
# COMPACT_ATOMS: atom_id res chain seq x y z
N MET A 1 -4.47 26.57 -2.14
CA MET A 1 -3.13 26.10 -1.69
C MET A 1 -2.88 26.24 -0.18
N GLN A 2 -3.82 26.76 0.62
CA GLN A 2 -3.58 26.91 2.07
C GLN A 2 -3.79 25.62 2.88
N ASP A 3 -4.45 24.60 2.33
CA ASP A 3 -4.81 23.36 3.04
C ASP A 3 -4.10 22.10 2.52
N GLU A 4 -3.28 22.23 1.45
CA GLU A 4 -2.57 21.07 0.90
C GLU A 4 -1.45 20.63 1.81
N ARG A 5 -1.49 19.36 2.19
CA ARG A 5 -0.53 18.77 3.11
C ARG A 5 -0.43 17.25 2.97
N VAL A 6 0.71 16.73 3.34
CA VAL A 6 0.94 15.28 3.48
C VAL A 6 1.55 15.03 4.87
N VAL A 7 0.92 14.19 5.66
CA VAL A 7 1.43 13.71 6.94
C VAL A 7 1.84 12.27 6.77
N LEU A 8 3.05 11.91 7.18
CA LEU A 8 3.54 10.54 7.12
C LEU A 8 4.07 10.12 8.49
N GLU A 9 3.73 8.92 8.93
CA GLU A 9 4.17 8.39 10.23
C GLU A 9 5.62 7.91 10.20
N ALA A 10 6.15 7.62 9.02
CA ALA A 10 7.56 7.28 8.79
C ALA A 10 8.22 8.36 7.93
N GLY A 11 8.79 9.36 8.58
CA GLY A 11 9.62 10.39 7.95
C GLY A 11 11.09 9.99 7.85
N PRO A 12 11.94 10.91 7.38
CA PRO A 12 13.37 10.65 7.11
C PRO A 12 14.17 10.08 8.30
N ASP A 13 13.75 10.41 9.51
CA ASP A 13 14.42 9.98 10.75
C ASP A 13 13.58 8.93 11.52
N GLY A 14 12.60 8.31 10.83
CA GLY A 14 11.68 7.34 11.41
C GLY A 14 10.59 7.94 12.31
N LEU A 15 10.50 9.28 12.39
CA LEU A 15 9.51 10.00 13.17
C LEU A 15 8.42 10.59 12.25
N PRO A 16 7.21 10.84 12.77
CA PRO A 16 6.14 11.47 12.00
C PRO A 16 6.52 12.85 11.49
N VAL A 17 6.19 13.12 10.22
CA VAL A 17 6.50 14.39 9.55
C VAL A 17 5.31 14.94 8.81
N LEU A 18 5.29 16.27 8.67
CA LEU A 18 4.33 17.03 7.90
C LEU A 18 5.02 17.77 6.77
N PHE A 19 4.51 17.57 5.56
CA PHE A 19 4.78 18.38 4.38
C PHE A 19 3.58 19.31 4.16
N GLU A 20 3.80 20.60 4.14
CA GLU A 20 2.75 21.60 3.95
C GLU A 20 3.18 22.71 3.01
N ARG A 21 2.19 23.44 2.43
CA ARG A 21 2.43 24.56 1.54
C ARG A 21 3.31 24.18 0.34
N PRO A 22 2.85 23.24 -0.49
CA PRO A 22 3.63 22.85 -1.66
C PRO A 22 3.92 24.05 -2.56
N ARG A 23 5.14 24.09 -3.09
CA ARG A 23 5.52 25.06 -4.15
C ARG A 23 4.79 24.76 -5.45
N GLU A 24 4.51 23.51 -5.69
CA GLU A 24 3.89 22.99 -6.89
C GLU A 24 3.12 21.71 -6.57
N LEU A 25 1.97 21.52 -7.19
CA LEU A 25 1.28 20.25 -7.28
C LEU A 25 1.53 19.63 -8.64
N VAL A 26 2.01 18.39 -8.65
CA VAL A 26 2.30 17.61 -9.85
C VAL A 26 1.31 16.46 -9.91
N THR A 27 0.42 16.51 -10.90
CA THR A 27 -0.61 15.48 -11.10
C THR A 27 -0.63 14.97 -12.53
N ALA A 28 -1.03 13.73 -12.72
CA ALA A 28 -1.22 13.16 -14.05
C ALA A 28 -2.34 12.14 -14.05
N SER A 29 -3.20 12.17 -15.08
CA SER A 29 -4.31 11.24 -15.28
C SER A 29 -4.18 10.42 -16.56
N THR A 30 -3.10 10.60 -17.34
CA THR A 30 -2.84 9.84 -18.56
C THR A 30 -1.43 9.22 -18.54
N PRO A 31 -1.17 8.12 -19.27
CA PRO A 31 0.15 7.49 -19.31
C PRO A 31 1.28 8.46 -19.75
N ALA A 32 1.05 9.24 -20.81
CA ALA A 32 2.01 10.23 -21.27
C ALA A 32 2.22 11.35 -20.24
N GLY A 33 1.13 11.82 -19.60
CA GLY A 33 1.19 12.78 -18.50
C GLY A 33 1.96 12.24 -17.30
N ALA A 34 1.81 10.95 -16.96
CA ALA A 34 2.52 10.32 -15.86
C ALA A 34 4.05 10.31 -16.09
N GLN A 35 4.51 10.05 -17.30
CA GLN A 35 5.94 10.12 -17.63
C GLN A 35 6.50 11.53 -17.44
N LEU A 36 5.78 12.56 -17.93
CA LEU A 36 6.16 13.96 -17.76
C LEU A 36 6.14 14.38 -16.28
N ALA A 37 5.11 13.99 -15.55
CA ALA A 37 4.98 14.26 -14.12
C ALA A 37 6.12 13.64 -13.32
N LEU A 38 6.44 12.36 -13.55
CA LEU A 38 7.56 11.69 -12.90
C LEU A 38 8.91 12.36 -13.22
N ALA A 39 9.13 12.75 -14.48
CA ALA A 39 10.31 13.51 -14.85
C ALA A 39 10.36 14.89 -14.15
N ARG A 40 9.22 15.59 -14.01
CA ARG A 40 9.11 16.85 -13.27
C ARG A 40 9.44 16.69 -11.78
N LEU A 41 8.92 15.64 -11.16
CA LEU A 41 9.22 15.31 -9.75
C LEU A 41 10.73 15.05 -9.54
N GLU A 42 11.36 14.31 -10.44
CA GLU A 42 12.80 14.07 -10.38
C GLU A 42 13.63 15.35 -10.57
N GLN A 43 13.21 16.24 -11.48
CA GLN A 43 13.84 17.55 -11.64
C GLN A 43 13.74 18.40 -10.36
N ALA A 44 12.56 18.40 -9.70
CA ALA A 44 12.37 19.09 -8.44
C ALA A 44 13.29 18.53 -7.34
N ARG A 45 13.37 17.19 -7.24
CA ARG A 45 14.25 16.50 -6.29
C ARG A 45 15.73 16.85 -6.53
N ALA A 46 16.18 16.83 -7.79
CA ALA A 46 17.54 17.21 -8.18
C ALA A 46 17.85 18.70 -7.93
N ALA A 47 16.81 19.55 -7.91
CA ALA A 47 16.93 20.96 -7.55
C ALA A 47 16.91 21.23 -6.05
N GLY A 48 16.90 20.18 -5.21
CA GLY A 48 16.98 20.30 -3.75
C GLY A 48 15.64 20.29 -3.02
N PHE A 49 14.52 19.98 -3.71
CA PHE A 49 13.19 19.94 -3.11
C PHE A 49 12.79 18.54 -2.69
N TRP A 50 11.94 18.48 -1.69
CA TRP A 50 11.28 17.27 -1.24
C TRP A 50 10.00 17.05 -2.03
N ILE A 51 9.64 15.80 -2.21
CA ILE A 51 8.36 15.42 -2.80
C ILE A 51 7.62 14.48 -1.86
N ALA A 52 6.31 14.66 -1.71
CA ALA A 52 5.45 13.78 -0.95
C ALA A 52 4.06 13.71 -1.61
N GLY A 53 3.44 12.54 -1.57
CA GLY A 53 2.16 12.31 -2.23
C GLY A 53 1.90 10.83 -2.49
N TYR A 54 1.06 10.55 -3.48
CA TYR A 54 0.67 9.18 -3.78
C TYR A 54 0.75 8.83 -5.27
N ALA A 55 0.93 7.54 -5.53
CA ALA A 55 0.76 6.87 -6.81
C ALA A 55 -0.41 5.89 -6.73
N ALA A 56 -1.36 5.99 -7.65
CA ALA A 56 -2.49 5.07 -7.76
C ALA A 56 -2.04 3.74 -8.37
N TYR A 57 -2.73 2.64 -8.04
CA TYR A 57 -2.46 1.30 -8.59
C TYR A 57 -2.36 1.31 -10.12
N GLU A 58 -3.24 2.07 -10.79
CA GLU A 58 -3.31 2.15 -12.25
C GLU A 58 -2.10 2.85 -12.89
N LEU A 59 -1.23 3.51 -12.11
CA LEU A 59 0.06 3.95 -12.60
C LEU A 59 0.87 2.76 -13.15
N GLY A 60 0.71 1.56 -12.59
CA GLY A 60 1.32 0.34 -13.10
C GLY A 60 1.00 0.05 -14.56
N PHE A 61 -0.20 0.40 -15.04
CA PHE A 61 -0.57 0.24 -16.45
C PHE A 61 0.15 1.26 -17.36
N ALA A 62 0.51 2.41 -16.82
CA ALA A 62 1.27 3.43 -17.54
C ALA A 62 2.78 3.14 -17.56
N LEU A 63 3.28 2.43 -16.55
CA LEU A 63 4.70 2.10 -16.42
C LEU A 63 5.09 0.81 -17.16
N GLU A 64 4.19 -0.16 -17.26
CA GLU A 64 4.46 -1.46 -17.90
C GLU A 64 3.86 -1.50 -19.31
N PRO A 65 4.69 -1.48 -20.37
CA PRO A 65 4.20 -1.48 -21.76
C PRO A 65 3.27 -2.65 -22.09
N ALA A 66 3.48 -3.83 -21.48
CA ALA A 66 2.63 -4.99 -21.66
C ALA A 66 1.22 -4.84 -21.07
N LEU A 67 0.97 -3.80 -20.27
CA LEU A 67 -0.32 -3.50 -19.62
C LEU A 67 -0.94 -2.19 -20.13
N ALA A 68 -0.33 -1.52 -21.09
CA ALA A 68 -0.78 -0.20 -21.56
C ALA A 68 -2.21 -0.22 -22.13
N ASP A 69 -2.65 -1.35 -22.68
CA ASP A 69 -4.00 -1.58 -23.20
C ASP A 69 -5.07 -1.64 -22.11
N LEU A 70 -4.69 -1.83 -20.84
CA LEU A 70 -5.61 -1.88 -19.70
C LEU A 70 -5.91 -0.49 -19.11
N TRP A 71 -5.13 0.53 -19.48
CA TRP A 71 -5.37 1.87 -18.97
C TRP A 71 -6.72 2.42 -19.45
N GLN A 72 -7.45 3.03 -18.54
CA GLN A 72 -8.71 3.72 -18.81
C GLN A 72 -8.68 5.13 -18.22
N PRO A 73 -9.30 6.15 -18.87
CA PRO A 73 -9.39 7.50 -18.33
C PRO A 73 -10.16 7.53 -17.01
N GLY A 74 -9.83 8.48 -16.15
CA GLY A 74 -10.49 8.65 -14.83
C GLY A 74 -9.62 9.43 -13.85
N ALA A 75 -9.62 9.02 -12.58
CA ALA A 75 -8.88 9.65 -11.50
C ALA A 75 -7.36 9.71 -11.76
N PRO A 76 -6.61 10.58 -11.05
CA PRO A 76 -5.17 10.70 -11.20
C PRO A 76 -4.43 9.36 -11.04
N LEU A 77 -3.40 9.16 -11.87
CA LEU A 77 -2.43 8.07 -11.75
C LEU A 77 -1.39 8.36 -10.67
N LEU A 78 -1.11 9.64 -10.46
CA LEU A 78 -0.24 10.14 -9.39
C LEU A 78 -0.62 11.57 -9.02
N HIS A 79 -0.39 11.92 -7.75
CA HIS A 79 -0.55 13.26 -7.23
C HIS A 79 0.47 13.51 -6.12
N PHE A 80 1.39 14.42 -6.36
CA PHE A 80 2.47 14.77 -5.46
C PHE A 80 2.58 16.28 -5.28
N GLY A 81 2.96 16.69 -4.06
CA GLY A 81 3.44 18.04 -3.80
C GLY A 81 4.96 18.11 -3.88
N VAL A 82 5.48 19.26 -4.31
CA VAL A 82 6.89 19.65 -4.21
C VAL A 82 7.04 20.61 -3.03
N PHE A 83 7.91 20.31 -2.09
CA PHE A 83 8.04 21.02 -0.81
C PHE A 83 9.48 21.46 -0.54
N ASP A 84 9.66 22.50 0.30
CA ASP A 84 11.00 22.91 0.76
C ASP A 84 11.63 21.87 1.67
N ALA A 85 10.95 21.51 2.75
CA ALA A 85 11.37 20.48 3.69
C ALA A 85 10.16 20.03 4.55
N PRO A 86 10.18 18.81 5.07
CA PRO A 86 9.20 18.40 6.08
C PRO A 86 9.52 19.07 7.43
N ARG A 87 8.51 19.14 8.27
CA ARG A 87 8.66 19.50 9.69
C ARG A 87 8.08 18.40 10.59
N PRO A 88 8.51 18.30 11.86
CA PRO A 88 7.89 17.41 12.82
C PRO A 88 6.38 17.65 12.94
N VAL A 89 5.61 16.58 13.11
CA VAL A 89 4.17 16.69 13.40
C VAL A 89 3.99 17.17 14.82
N ASP A 90 3.19 18.23 15.02
CA ASP A 90 2.72 18.60 16.34
C ASP A 90 1.58 17.65 16.73
N ALA A 91 1.79 16.89 17.79
CA ALA A 91 0.83 15.89 18.26
C ALA A 91 -0.48 16.50 18.77
N SER A 92 -0.49 17.81 19.04
CA SER A 92 -1.66 18.53 19.57
C SER A 92 -2.61 19.10 18.50
N ALA A 93 -2.27 18.96 17.20
CA ALA A 93 -2.83 19.82 16.16
C ALA A 93 -4.15 19.35 15.51
N GLU A 94 -4.73 18.22 15.89
CA GLU A 94 -5.99 17.76 15.27
C GLU A 94 -7.07 17.51 16.33
N GLU A 95 -7.81 18.57 16.66
CA GLU A 95 -9.04 18.50 17.46
C GLU A 95 -10.24 18.22 16.54
N GLY A 96 -11.07 17.28 16.91
CA GLY A 96 -12.32 16.95 16.25
C GLY A 96 -12.77 15.53 16.57
N SER A 97 -14.07 15.31 16.48
CA SER A 97 -14.67 13.98 16.57
C SER A 97 -15.13 13.54 15.19
N ALA A 98 -14.94 12.29 14.89
CA ALA A 98 -15.53 11.64 13.73
C ALA A 98 -16.19 10.33 14.16
N LEU A 99 -17.28 10.00 13.49
CA LEU A 99 -18.06 8.80 13.73
C LEU A 99 -18.20 8.04 12.42
N VAL A 100 -17.83 6.78 12.38
CA VAL A 100 -18.16 5.89 11.26
C VAL A 100 -19.61 5.43 11.42
N THR A 101 -20.45 5.79 10.44
CA THR A 101 -21.90 5.50 10.47
C THR A 101 -22.28 4.31 9.61
N GLY A 102 -21.39 3.85 8.71
CA GLY A 102 -21.65 2.68 7.88
C GLY A 102 -20.40 2.17 7.16
N VAL A 103 -20.34 0.86 6.99
CA VAL A 103 -19.28 0.18 6.20
C VAL A 103 -19.97 -0.89 5.36
N THR A 104 -20.02 -0.69 4.04
CA THR A 104 -20.84 -1.51 3.13
C THR A 104 -19.98 -2.07 2.00
N PRO A 105 -19.77 -3.38 1.92
CA PRO A 105 -19.20 -4.02 0.74
C PRO A 105 -20.08 -3.75 -0.49
N LEU A 106 -19.46 -3.32 -1.59
CA LEU A 106 -20.18 -3.04 -2.83
C LEU A 106 -20.37 -4.30 -3.70
N TRP A 107 -19.69 -5.38 -3.36
CA TRP A 107 -19.92 -6.68 -3.97
C TRP A 107 -20.75 -7.57 -3.05
N SER A 108 -21.70 -8.30 -3.66
CA SER A 108 -22.35 -9.41 -2.98
C SER A 108 -21.37 -10.60 -2.84
N ARG A 109 -21.66 -11.50 -1.88
CA ARG A 109 -20.90 -12.76 -1.73
C ARG A 109 -20.90 -13.58 -3.03
N ALA A 110 -22.01 -13.59 -3.77
CA ALA A 110 -22.10 -14.28 -5.07
C ALA A 110 -21.14 -13.67 -6.10
N ARG A 111 -21.08 -12.33 -6.18
CA ARG A 111 -20.13 -11.64 -7.07
C ARG A 111 -18.68 -11.93 -6.72
N TYR A 112 -18.33 -11.95 -5.42
CA TYR A 112 -17.00 -12.34 -4.97
C TYR A 112 -16.67 -13.78 -5.36
N ALA A 113 -17.60 -14.71 -5.11
CA ALA A 113 -17.44 -16.13 -5.44
C ALA A 113 -17.19 -16.37 -6.94
N GLU A 114 -17.90 -15.65 -7.81
CA GLU A 114 -17.68 -15.69 -9.27
C GLU A 114 -16.23 -15.34 -9.65
N SER A 115 -15.71 -14.23 -9.11
CA SER A 115 -14.32 -13.82 -9.35
C SER A 115 -13.31 -14.78 -8.71
N PHE A 116 -13.61 -15.27 -7.50
CA PHE A 116 -12.77 -16.25 -6.82
C PHE A 116 -12.62 -17.53 -7.64
N HIS A 117 -13.72 -18.09 -8.13
CA HIS A 117 -13.68 -19.32 -8.93
C HIS A 117 -12.93 -19.13 -10.25
N ALA A 118 -13.11 -17.99 -10.92
CA ALA A 118 -12.33 -17.66 -12.11
C ALA A 118 -10.82 -17.60 -11.83
N VAL A 119 -10.40 -17.02 -10.70
CA VAL A 119 -8.98 -17.04 -10.25
C VAL A 119 -8.51 -18.47 -10.01
N LYS A 120 -9.33 -19.32 -9.36
CA LYS A 120 -9.00 -20.73 -9.10
C LYS A 120 -8.81 -21.52 -10.40
N GLU A 121 -9.63 -21.26 -11.41
CA GLU A 121 -9.48 -21.87 -12.75
C GLU A 121 -8.16 -21.47 -13.41
N MET A 122 -7.78 -20.18 -13.37
CA MET A 122 -6.49 -19.70 -13.89
C MET A 122 -5.31 -20.31 -13.14
N ILE A 123 -5.40 -20.49 -11.82
CA ILE A 123 -4.36 -21.16 -11.02
C ILE A 123 -4.27 -22.64 -11.39
N ALA A 124 -5.40 -23.33 -11.54
CA ALA A 124 -5.44 -24.74 -11.93
C ALA A 124 -4.89 -24.97 -13.35
N ALA A 125 -5.10 -24.00 -14.26
CA ALA A 125 -4.53 -24.02 -15.61
C ALA A 125 -3.01 -23.75 -15.64
N GLY A 126 -2.43 -23.26 -14.54
CA GLY A 126 -1.01 -22.91 -14.45
C GLY A 126 -0.66 -21.51 -14.98
N ASP A 127 -1.67 -20.68 -15.29
CA ASP A 127 -1.47 -19.31 -15.76
C ASP A 127 -0.97 -18.39 -14.64
N LEU A 128 -1.36 -18.70 -13.39
CA LEU A 128 -1.07 -17.92 -12.19
C LEU A 128 -0.72 -18.83 -11.01
N TYR A 129 0.13 -18.33 -10.13
CA TYR A 129 0.39 -18.95 -8.82
C TYR A 129 -0.45 -18.30 -7.71
N GLN A 130 -0.65 -16.98 -7.83
CA GLN A 130 -1.41 -16.18 -6.86
C GLN A 130 -2.02 -14.95 -7.56
N VAL A 131 -3.20 -14.56 -7.10
CA VAL A 131 -3.81 -13.24 -7.39
C VAL A 131 -4.29 -12.60 -6.09
N ASN A 132 -3.99 -11.32 -5.88
CA ASN A 132 -4.59 -10.54 -4.81
C ASN A 132 -5.97 -10.05 -5.29
N LEU A 133 -7.03 -10.84 -5.02
CA LEU A 133 -8.41 -10.51 -5.37
C LEU A 133 -9.00 -9.55 -4.35
N THR A 134 -9.58 -8.44 -4.83
CA THR A 134 -10.11 -7.40 -3.96
C THR A 134 -11.50 -6.94 -4.37
N MET A 135 -12.22 -6.34 -3.42
CA MET A 135 -13.54 -5.74 -3.64
C MET A 135 -13.64 -4.36 -2.98
N PRO A 136 -14.44 -3.45 -3.56
CA PRO A 136 -14.65 -2.13 -3.00
C PRO A 136 -15.61 -2.15 -1.82
N VAL A 137 -15.34 -1.28 -0.84
CA VAL A 137 -16.18 -1.06 0.35
C VAL A 137 -16.40 0.43 0.50
N GLU A 138 -17.66 0.83 0.59
CA GLU A 138 -18.05 2.21 0.91
C GLU A 138 -18.05 2.41 2.43
N VAL A 139 -17.50 3.54 2.87
CA VAL A 139 -17.49 3.98 4.27
C VAL A 139 -18.24 5.28 4.37
N SER A 140 -19.26 5.33 5.23
CA SER A 140 -19.99 6.54 5.59
C SER A 140 -19.52 7.05 6.95
N PHE A 141 -19.30 8.35 7.09
CA PHE A 141 -18.82 8.95 8.33
C PHE A 141 -19.35 10.36 8.53
N GLU A 142 -19.41 10.80 9.79
CA GLU A 142 -19.66 12.18 10.21
C GLU A 142 -18.37 12.81 10.73
N GLY A 143 -18.24 14.11 10.60
CA GLY A 143 -17.04 14.87 10.95
C GLY A 143 -16.14 15.16 9.75
N SER A 144 -14.97 15.74 10.01
CA SER A 144 -13.97 16.02 8.96
C SER A 144 -13.12 14.79 8.64
N PRO A 145 -12.53 14.70 7.45
CA PRO A 145 -11.56 13.65 7.12
C PRO A 145 -10.36 13.63 8.08
N GLU A 146 -9.92 14.78 8.54
CA GLU A 146 -8.83 14.92 9.52
C GLU A 146 -9.19 14.28 10.86
N ALA A 147 -10.41 14.56 11.35
CA ALA A 147 -10.90 13.96 12.59
C ALA A 147 -11.03 12.44 12.46
N LEU A 148 -11.52 11.96 11.30
CA LEU A 148 -11.58 10.53 11.02
C LEU A 148 -10.18 9.91 11.00
N TRP A 149 -9.20 10.56 10.33
CA TRP A 149 -7.83 10.06 10.31
C TRP A 149 -7.21 10.01 11.70
N SER A 150 -7.46 11.04 12.53
CA SER A 150 -7.00 11.09 13.92
C SER A 150 -7.59 9.94 14.74
N ALA A 151 -8.89 9.68 14.61
CA ALA A 151 -9.56 8.55 15.27
C ALA A 151 -9.01 7.19 14.82
N LEU A 152 -8.82 7.00 13.51
CA LEU A 152 -8.21 5.79 12.94
C LEU A 152 -6.77 5.60 13.44
N ARG A 153 -6.00 6.67 13.55
CA ARG A 153 -4.63 6.67 14.06
C ARG A 153 -4.56 6.21 15.52
N ALA A 154 -5.45 6.74 16.35
CA ALA A 154 -5.55 6.36 17.76
C ALA A 154 -6.01 4.91 17.95
N TYR A 155 -6.98 4.46 17.13
CA TYR A 155 -7.52 3.11 17.20
C TYR A 155 -6.53 2.04 16.71
N GLN A 156 -5.81 2.33 15.61
CA GLN A 156 -4.87 1.37 15.02
C GLN A 156 -3.52 2.04 14.69
N PRO A 157 -2.59 2.10 15.64
CA PRO A 157 -1.22 2.54 15.37
C PRO A 157 -0.54 1.63 14.34
N VAL A 158 0.15 2.22 13.35
CA VAL A 158 0.91 1.51 12.31
C VAL A 158 2.20 2.26 11.99
N GLY A 159 3.17 1.57 11.39
CA GLY A 159 4.47 2.17 11.07
C GLY A 159 4.50 3.02 9.79
N HIS A 160 3.61 2.75 8.83
CA HIS A 160 3.66 3.36 7.49
C HIS A 160 2.34 4.05 7.12
N GLY A 161 1.62 4.57 8.12
CA GLY A 161 0.41 5.34 7.92
C GLY A 161 0.69 6.73 7.37
N GLY A 162 -0.38 7.39 6.89
CA GLY A 162 -0.29 8.76 6.42
C GLY A 162 -1.64 9.35 6.06
N PHE A 163 -1.64 10.66 5.94
CA PHE A 163 -2.75 11.48 5.47
C PHE A 163 -2.25 12.35 4.31
N ALA A 164 -3.02 12.47 3.25
CA ALA A 164 -2.72 13.40 2.18
C ALA A 164 -3.99 14.17 1.80
N ARG A 165 -3.87 15.50 1.74
CA ARG A 165 -4.83 16.40 1.09
C ARG A 165 -4.07 17.15 0.01
N LEU A 166 -4.35 16.84 -1.25
CA LEU A 166 -3.70 17.42 -2.41
C LEU A 166 -4.77 17.75 -3.46
N GLY A 167 -5.05 19.03 -3.66
CA GLY A 167 -6.20 19.47 -4.43
C GLY A 167 -7.51 18.99 -3.82
N GLU A 168 -8.34 18.32 -4.60
CA GLU A 168 -9.62 17.74 -4.14
C GLU A 168 -9.47 16.33 -3.53
N GLU A 169 -8.30 15.72 -3.68
CA GLU A 169 -8.04 14.36 -3.21
C GLU A 169 -7.69 14.34 -1.73
N VAL A 170 -8.38 13.49 -0.97
CA VAL A 170 -8.11 13.29 0.46
C VAL A 170 -7.97 11.79 0.75
N ILE A 171 -6.78 11.41 1.20
CA ILE A 171 -6.37 10.03 1.43
C ILE A 171 -6.06 9.83 2.91
N LEU A 172 -6.65 8.80 3.52
CA LEU A 172 -6.40 8.39 4.90
C LEU A 172 -5.82 6.97 4.89
N SER A 173 -4.54 6.83 5.14
CA SER A 173 -3.85 5.53 5.11
C SER A 173 -3.47 5.05 6.50
N ARG A 174 -3.85 3.81 6.82
CA ARG A 174 -3.41 3.07 8.01
C ARG A 174 -2.60 1.84 7.60
N SER A 175 -1.71 2.04 6.61
CA SER A 175 -0.88 0.96 6.09
C SER A 175 0.15 0.48 7.11
N PRO A 176 0.21 -0.84 7.37
CA PRO A 176 1.27 -1.44 8.16
C PRO A 176 2.50 -1.81 7.31
N GLU A 177 2.41 -1.76 5.97
CA GLU A 177 3.36 -2.40 5.07
C GLU A 177 4.26 -1.40 4.37
N LEU A 178 5.57 -1.63 4.47
CA LEU A 178 6.59 -0.92 3.71
C LEU A 178 6.62 -1.45 2.27
N PHE A 179 6.43 -0.58 1.29
CA PHE A 179 6.68 -0.91 -0.11
C PHE A 179 8.18 -0.92 -0.38
N PHE A 180 8.84 0.20 -0.19
CA PHE A 180 10.30 0.26 -0.14
C PHE A 180 10.81 1.44 0.68
N ARG A 181 12.02 1.27 1.24
CA ARG A 181 12.82 2.33 1.83
C ARG A 181 14.17 2.36 1.14
N LEU A 182 14.61 3.55 0.72
CA LEU A 182 15.91 3.81 0.14
C LEU A 182 16.72 4.71 1.07
N GLY A 183 17.89 4.24 1.45
CA GLY A 183 18.88 5.00 2.21
C GLY A 183 19.77 5.90 1.33
N ALA A 184 20.38 6.91 1.91
CA ALA A 184 21.36 7.76 1.24
C ALA A 184 22.61 6.97 0.75
N ASP A 185 22.87 5.82 1.38
CA ASP A 185 23.90 4.84 1.00
C ASP A 185 23.53 3.96 -0.20
N ARG A 186 22.39 4.22 -0.83
CA ARG A 186 21.82 3.44 -1.94
C ARG A 186 21.40 2.01 -1.56
N ARG A 187 21.27 1.74 -0.28
CA ARG A 187 20.67 0.49 0.18
C ARG A 187 19.15 0.61 0.13
N ILE A 188 18.52 -0.29 -0.61
CA ILE A 188 17.07 -0.41 -0.69
C ILE A 188 16.60 -1.60 0.16
N GLU A 189 15.47 -1.42 0.84
CA GLU A 189 14.78 -2.43 1.63
C GLU A 189 13.32 -2.53 1.20
N VAL A 190 12.81 -3.74 1.10
CA VAL A 190 11.38 -4.05 1.01
C VAL A 190 11.01 -5.05 2.10
N ALA A 191 9.81 -4.94 2.67
CA ALA A 191 9.40 -5.74 3.81
C ALA A 191 8.01 -6.36 3.61
N PRO A 192 7.88 -7.38 2.73
CA PRO A 192 6.60 -8.03 2.50
C PRO A 192 6.08 -8.73 3.76
N MET A 193 4.77 -8.62 3.96
CA MET A 193 4.05 -9.21 5.08
C MET A 193 3.04 -10.24 4.59
N LYS A 194 3.08 -11.45 5.14
CA LYS A 194 2.09 -12.50 4.93
C LYS A 194 1.91 -13.29 6.22
N GLY A 195 0.67 -13.62 6.53
CA GLY A 195 0.33 -14.32 7.76
C GLY A 195 0.16 -13.39 8.96
N THR A 196 -1.01 -13.46 9.57
CA THR A 196 -1.39 -12.65 10.74
C THR A 196 -2.06 -13.57 11.77
N ALA A 197 -1.71 -13.42 13.05
CA ALA A 197 -2.39 -14.07 14.14
C ALA A 197 -2.80 -13.03 15.20
N PRO A 198 -3.90 -13.25 15.94
CA PRO A 198 -4.29 -12.37 17.03
C PRO A 198 -3.28 -12.40 18.18
N ARG A 199 -3.35 -11.41 19.06
CA ARG A 199 -2.64 -11.41 20.35
C ARG A 199 -3.35 -12.33 21.34
N GLY A 200 -2.59 -13.03 22.15
CA GLY A 200 -3.10 -13.85 23.24
C GLY A 200 -3.52 -13.03 24.46
N ALA A 201 -4.50 -13.51 25.21
CA ALA A 201 -4.95 -12.90 26.46
C ALA A 201 -3.92 -13.04 27.60
N THR A 202 -3.08 -14.06 27.54
CA THR A 202 -1.97 -14.31 28.48
C THR A 202 -0.64 -14.38 27.73
N PRO A 203 0.50 -14.13 28.40
CA PRO A 203 1.82 -14.28 27.78
C PRO A 203 2.07 -15.66 27.16
N ALA A 204 1.61 -16.72 27.81
CA ALA A 204 1.79 -18.10 27.32
C ALA A 204 0.95 -18.35 26.05
N GLU A 205 -0.31 -17.88 26.01
CA GLU A 205 -1.16 -17.95 24.84
C GLU A 205 -0.61 -17.09 23.68
N ASP A 206 -0.11 -15.90 24.01
CA ASP A 206 0.49 -14.99 23.03
C ASP A 206 1.74 -15.60 22.37
N ASP A 207 2.61 -16.26 23.15
CA ASP A 207 3.75 -17.01 22.65
C ASP A 207 3.31 -18.20 21.77
N ALA A 208 2.30 -18.95 22.20
CA ALA A 208 1.78 -20.09 21.44
C ALA A 208 1.20 -19.67 20.08
N LEU A 209 0.44 -18.57 20.03
CA LEU A 209 -0.11 -18.02 18.78
C LEU A 209 0.99 -17.54 17.84
N ARG A 210 2.02 -16.85 18.37
CA ARG A 210 3.19 -16.43 17.59
C ARG A 210 3.91 -17.64 16.99
N ASP A 211 4.17 -18.67 17.80
CA ASP A 211 4.93 -19.84 17.39
C ASP A 211 4.13 -20.69 16.39
N ALA A 212 2.81 -20.80 16.58
CA ALA A 212 1.92 -21.43 15.61
C ALA A 212 1.95 -20.72 14.25
N LEU A 213 1.87 -19.37 14.23
CA LEU A 213 2.02 -18.61 12.99
C LEU A 213 3.38 -18.86 12.32
N GLY A 214 4.46 -18.92 13.09
CA GLY A 214 5.81 -19.18 12.59
C GLY A 214 5.99 -20.57 11.97
N GLN A 215 5.13 -21.53 12.32
CA GLN A 215 5.14 -22.91 11.83
C GLN A 215 4.08 -23.21 10.77
N ASP A 216 3.15 -22.26 10.51
CA ASP A 216 2.07 -22.44 9.55
C ASP A 216 2.61 -22.57 8.11
N GLU A 217 2.47 -23.75 7.52
CA GLU A 217 3.04 -24.08 6.21
C GLU A 217 2.47 -23.20 5.10
N LYS A 218 1.17 -22.86 5.11
CA LYS A 218 0.51 -22.02 4.11
C LYS A 218 1.11 -20.61 4.14
N ASN A 219 1.11 -19.96 5.31
CA ASN A 219 1.62 -18.61 5.49
C ASN A 219 3.12 -18.51 5.12
N ARG A 220 3.90 -19.54 5.47
CA ARG A 220 5.33 -19.63 5.10
C ARG A 220 5.51 -19.72 3.59
N ALA A 221 4.77 -20.60 2.92
CA ALA A 221 4.86 -20.77 1.46
C ALA A 221 4.45 -19.49 0.72
N GLU A 222 3.36 -18.83 1.12
CA GLU A 222 2.93 -17.55 0.56
C GLU A 222 3.99 -16.45 0.76
N ASN A 223 4.58 -16.37 1.96
CA ASN A 223 5.60 -15.37 2.25
C ASN A 223 6.86 -15.60 1.39
N VAL A 224 7.35 -16.84 1.27
CA VAL A 224 8.52 -17.19 0.43
C VAL A 224 8.26 -16.83 -1.04
N MET A 225 7.07 -17.12 -1.55
CA MET A 225 6.71 -16.76 -2.93
C MET A 225 6.76 -15.24 -3.17
N ILE A 226 6.27 -14.44 -2.23
CA ILE A 226 6.34 -12.98 -2.33
C ILE A 226 7.79 -12.49 -2.16
N VAL A 227 8.58 -13.09 -1.29
CA VAL A 227 10.02 -12.79 -1.17
C VAL A 227 10.73 -13.00 -2.50
N ASP A 228 10.47 -14.10 -3.19
CA ASP A 228 11.09 -14.37 -4.49
C ASP A 228 10.63 -13.35 -5.56
N LEU A 229 9.37 -12.96 -5.56
CA LEU A 229 8.87 -11.88 -6.42
C LEU A 229 9.60 -10.55 -6.13
N MET A 230 9.74 -10.17 -4.85
CA MET A 230 10.46 -8.96 -4.45
C MET A 230 11.95 -9.01 -4.81
N ARG A 231 12.59 -10.17 -4.65
CA ARG A 231 13.98 -10.38 -5.07
C ARG A 231 14.13 -10.17 -6.58
N ASN A 232 13.20 -10.71 -7.38
CA ASN A 232 13.18 -10.50 -8.83
C ASN A 232 13.03 -9.01 -9.18
N ASP A 233 12.09 -8.30 -8.55
CA ASP A 233 11.87 -6.88 -8.79
C ASP A 233 13.12 -6.05 -8.43
N LEU A 234 13.72 -6.28 -7.26
CA LEU A 234 14.93 -5.60 -6.82
C LEU A 234 16.14 -5.91 -7.72
N SER A 235 16.23 -7.13 -8.25
CA SER A 235 17.36 -7.53 -9.11
C SER A 235 17.48 -6.70 -10.39
N ARG A 236 16.41 -6.04 -10.81
CA ARG A 236 16.38 -5.13 -11.97
C ARG A 236 17.16 -3.84 -11.74
N LEU A 237 17.39 -3.47 -10.47
CA LEU A 237 18.07 -2.23 -10.06
C LEU A 237 19.35 -2.49 -9.27
N ALA A 238 19.47 -3.68 -8.71
CA ALA A 238 20.51 -4.04 -7.76
C ALA A 238 21.83 -4.38 -8.44
N ARG A 239 22.92 -4.04 -7.79
CA ARG A 239 24.24 -4.55 -8.14
C ARG A 239 24.21 -6.10 -8.09
N PRO A 240 24.73 -6.78 -9.12
CA PRO A 240 24.76 -8.24 -9.15
C PRO A 240 25.29 -8.85 -7.86
N GLY A 241 24.55 -9.82 -7.29
CA GLY A 241 24.91 -10.51 -6.05
C GLY A 241 24.64 -9.73 -4.74
N SER A 242 24.11 -8.49 -4.80
CA SER A 242 23.81 -7.70 -3.60
C SER A 242 22.44 -7.98 -3.00
N VAL A 243 21.51 -8.59 -3.74
CA VAL A 243 20.18 -8.93 -3.20
C VAL A 243 20.31 -9.99 -2.12
N LYS A 244 19.86 -9.68 -0.91
CA LYS A 244 19.91 -10.55 0.28
C LYS A 244 18.58 -10.59 1.00
N VAL A 245 18.35 -11.65 1.74
CA VAL A 245 17.19 -11.82 2.65
C VAL A 245 17.73 -11.98 4.07
N PRO A 246 18.05 -10.87 4.77
CA PRO A 246 18.62 -10.94 6.12
C PRO A 246 17.63 -11.49 7.15
N GLU A 247 16.34 -11.30 6.95
CA GLU A 247 15.27 -11.83 7.79
C GLU A 247 14.25 -12.53 6.90
N LEU A 248 14.06 -13.83 7.11
CA LEU A 248 13.08 -14.64 6.41
C LEU A 248 12.08 -15.23 7.41
N LEU A 249 10.77 -15.03 7.17
CA LEU A 249 9.67 -15.60 7.96
C LEU A 249 9.71 -15.23 9.45
N LYS A 250 10.19 -14.05 9.80
CA LYS A 250 10.24 -13.56 11.16
C LYS A 250 8.84 -13.15 11.61
N VAL A 251 8.38 -13.69 12.75
CA VAL A 251 7.13 -13.24 13.36
C VAL A 251 7.41 -12.10 14.31
N GLU A 252 6.90 -10.91 13.99
CA GLU A 252 7.00 -9.72 14.83
C GLU A 252 5.71 -9.50 15.63
N ARG A 253 5.85 -8.96 16.84
CA ARG A 253 4.74 -8.60 17.72
C ARG A 253 4.38 -7.14 17.50
N TYR A 254 3.14 -6.91 17.07
CA TYR A 254 2.53 -5.59 17.05
C TYR A 254 1.55 -5.44 18.23
N ALA A 255 1.08 -4.24 18.45
CA ALA A 255 0.15 -3.96 19.57
C ALA A 255 -1.10 -4.84 19.51
N THR A 256 -1.64 -5.10 18.32
CA THR A 256 -2.93 -5.79 18.11
C THR A 256 -2.81 -7.18 17.47
N VAL A 257 -1.68 -7.51 16.85
CA VAL A 257 -1.49 -8.75 16.10
C VAL A 257 -0.04 -9.23 16.16
N HIS A 258 0.18 -10.52 15.86
CA HIS A 258 1.45 -11.05 15.36
C HIS A 258 1.43 -11.03 13.85
N GLN A 259 2.55 -10.66 13.24
CA GLN A 259 2.69 -10.55 11.78
C GLN A 259 3.96 -11.24 11.31
N MET A 260 3.84 -12.13 10.32
CA MET A 260 5.01 -12.73 9.69
C MET A 260 5.55 -11.77 8.61
N ILE A 261 6.82 -11.39 8.73
CA ILE A 261 7.51 -10.44 7.88
C ILE A 261 8.80 -11.06 7.36
N SER A 262 9.14 -10.78 6.13
CA SER A 262 10.48 -11.01 5.59
C SER A 262 11.08 -9.68 5.15
N ARG A 263 12.41 -9.56 5.19
CA ARG A 263 13.12 -8.37 4.71
C ARG A 263 14.01 -8.75 3.56
N VAL A 264 13.88 -8.04 2.45
CA VAL A 264 14.76 -8.18 1.29
C VAL A 264 15.50 -6.87 1.10
N VAL A 265 16.81 -6.93 1.01
CA VAL A 265 17.66 -5.75 0.83
C VAL A 265 18.55 -5.92 -0.39
N ALA A 266 18.92 -4.79 -0.99
CA ALA A 266 19.88 -4.75 -2.07
C ALA A 266 20.69 -3.46 -2.05
N GLU A 267 21.87 -3.47 -2.67
CA GLU A 267 22.65 -2.26 -2.97
C GLU A 267 22.39 -1.90 -4.44
N LEU A 268 21.99 -0.66 -4.69
CA LEU A 268 21.72 -0.19 -6.05
C LEU A 268 23.02 0.19 -6.75
N ASP A 269 23.15 -0.19 -8.01
CA ASP A 269 24.38 0.00 -8.80
C ASP A 269 24.68 1.49 -9.05
N ALA A 270 23.62 2.27 -9.38
CA ALA A 270 23.68 3.70 -9.59
C ALA A 270 22.75 4.44 -8.64
N ALA A 271 22.89 5.76 -8.53
CA ALA A 271 21.93 6.61 -7.82
C ALA A 271 20.56 6.49 -8.54
N PRO A 272 19.53 5.94 -7.88
CA PRO A 272 18.26 5.71 -8.52
C PRO A 272 17.49 7.03 -8.65
N THR A 273 16.74 7.14 -9.74
CA THR A 273 15.72 8.17 -9.89
C THR A 273 14.38 7.64 -9.38
N LEU A 274 13.47 8.52 -8.93
CA LEU A 274 12.12 8.08 -8.55
C LEU A 274 11.39 7.39 -9.71
N PRO A 275 11.42 7.92 -10.97
CA PRO A 275 10.87 7.19 -12.10
C PRO A 275 11.44 5.78 -12.27
N GLY A 276 12.77 5.61 -12.14
CA GLY A 276 13.42 4.32 -12.27
C GLY A 276 13.01 3.32 -11.18
N LEU A 277 12.86 3.79 -9.93
CA LEU A 277 12.37 2.97 -8.82
C LEU A 277 10.94 2.48 -9.07
N LEU A 278 10.04 3.40 -9.44
CA LEU A 278 8.66 3.04 -9.73
C LEU A 278 8.53 2.14 -10.96
N GLN A 279 9.29 2.39 -12.02
CA GLN A 279 9.32 1.54 -13.23
C GLN A 279 9.71 0.09 -12.90
N ALA A 280 10.63 -0.12 -11.96
CA ALA A 280 11.11 -1.45 -11.63
C ALA A 280 10.22 -2.19 -10.62
N LEU A 281 9.65 -1.47 -9.66
CA LEU A 281 9.03 -2.08 -8.48
C LEU A 281 7.50 -1.99 -8.48
N PHE A 282 6.93 -0.93 -9.08
CA PHE A 282 5.49 -0.62 -8.94
C PHE A 282 4.60 -1.35 -9.96
N PRO A 283 3.39 -1.80 -9.56
CA PRO A 283 2.91 -1.87 -8.19
C PRO A 283 3.61 -2.97 -7.38
N CYS A 284 3.49 -2.89 -6.04
CA CYS A 284 4.08 -3.89 -5.16
C CYS A 284 3.59 -5.30 -5.48
N GLY A 285 4.49 -6.29 -5.46
CA GLY A 285 4.15 -7.67 -5.75
C GLY A 285 3.17 -8.29 -4.76
N SER A 286 3.23 -7.88 -3.48
CA SER A 286 2.37 -8.42 -2.40
C SER A 286 0.89 -8.17 -2.64
N ILE A 287 0.54 -7.10 -3.40
CA ILE A 287 -0.86 -6.69 -3.68
C ILE A 287 -1.27 -6.93 -5.15
N THR A 288 -0.44 -7.57 -5.94
CA THR A 288 -0.73 -7.97 -7.33
C THR A 288 -0.88 -9.48 -7.42
N GLY A 289 0.19 -10.21 -7.52
CA GLY A 289 0.25 -11.66 -7.62
C GLY A 289 1.44 -12.13 -8.45
N ALA A 290 1.48 -13.40 -8.74
CA ALA A 290 2.59 -14.03 -9.45
C ALA A 290 2.09 -14.93 -10.60
N PRO A 291 2.61 -14.78 -11.84
CA PRO A 291 3.47 -13.72 -12.34
C PRO A 291 2.77 -12.34 -12.37
N LYS A 292 3.49 -11.24 -12.07
CA LYS A 292 2.92 -9.90 -11.86
C LYS A 292 2.03 -9.42 -13.01
N ILE A 293 2.51 -9.47 -14.25
CA ILE A 293 1.79 -8.99 -15.45
C ILE A 293 0.50 -9.79 -15.66
N ALA A 294 0.57 -11.11 -15.59
CA ALA A 294 -0.61 -11.98 -15.73
C ALA A 294 -1.63 -11.73 -14.62
N ALA A 295 -1.18 -11.59 -13.37
CA ALA A 295 -2.03 -11.26 -12.24
C ALA A 295 -2.73 -9.89 -12.41
N MET A 296 -2.02 -8.86 -12.87
CA MET A 296 -2.61 -7.54 -13.11
C MET A 296 -3.67 -7.57 -14.23
N ARG A 297 -3.50 -8.38 -15.28
CA ARG A 297 -4.51 -8.61 -16.31
C ARG A 297 -5.75 -9.31 -15.75
N ALA A 298 -5.55 -10.35 -14.95
CA ALA A 298 -6.63 -11.06 -14.28
C ALA A 298 -7.43 -10.13 -13.33
N ILE A 299 -6.73 -9.35 -12.50
CA ILE A 299 -7.32 -8.34 -11.61
C ILE A 299 -8.18 -7.37 -12.40
N HIS A 300 -7.65 -6.77 -13.46
CA HIS A 300 -8.40 -5.82 -14.29
C HIS A 300 -9.68 -6.41 -14.87
N THR A 301 -9.61 -7.66 -15.34
CA THR A 301 -10.75 -8.36 -15.96
C THR A 301 -11.82 -8.74 -14.93
N LEU A 302 -11.39 -9.21 -13.75
CA LEU A 302 -12.28 -9.78 -12.75
C LEU A 302 -12.86 -8.74 -11.79
N GLU A 303 -12.08 -7.76 -11.39
CA GLU A 303 -12.51 -6.78 -10.38
C GLU A 303 -13.46 -5.74 -10.97
N ARG A 304 -13.24 -5.25 -12.18
CA ARG A 304 -14.07 -4.27 -12.87
C ARG A 304 -14.39 -3.00 -12.06
N TRP A 305 -13.49 -2.65 -11.13
CA TRP A 305 -13.50 -1.40 -10.39
C TRP A 305 -12.10 -0.83 -10.34
N ARG A 306 -12.00 0.48 -10.16
CA ARG A 306 -10.73 1.17 -10.11
C ARG A 306 -10.21 1.15 -8.67
N ARG A 307 -9.04 0.58 -8.46
CA ARG A 307 -8.41 0.54 -7.13
C ARG A 307 -8.00 1.92 -6.65
N GLY A 308 -7.58 2.81 -7.56
CA GLY A 308 -7.11 4.15 -7.23
C GLY A 308 -5.88 4.11 -6.32
N VAL A 309 -5.90 4.86 -5.22
CA VAL A 309 -4.82 4.83 -4.24
C VAL A 309 -4.71 3.49 -3.52
N TYR A 310 -5.80 2.78 -3.35
CA TYR A 310 -5.76 1.43 -2.74
C TYR A 310 -4.89 0.49 -3.59
N CYS A 311 -3.98 -0.24 -2.95
CA CYS A 311 -2.93 -1.02 -3.62
C CYS A 311 -1.95 -0.19 -4.48
N GLY A 312 -2.02 1.13 -4.38
CA GLY A 312 -0.99 2.03 -4.83
C GLY A 312 0.06 2.27 -3.74
N SER A 313 0.54 3.50 -3.63
CA SER A 313 1.59 3.84 -2.66
C SER A 313 1.50 5.31 -2.23
N LEU A 314 1.68 5.57 -0.95
CA LEU A 314 1.82 6.90 -0.36
C LEU A 314 3.22 7.00 0.25
N GLY A 315 3.92 8.13 0.03
CA GLY A 315 5.27 8.27 0.55
C GLY A 315 5.94 9.58 0.21
N TRP A 316 7.25 9.61 0.42
CA TRP A 316 8.10 10.78 0.21
C TRP A 316 9.43 10.39 -0.46
N ALA A 317 10.06 11.38 -1.13
CA ALA A 317 11.45 11.27 -1.56
C ALA A 317 12.19 12.61 -1.32
N ALA A 318 13.41 12.50 -0.83
CA ALA A 318 14.28 13.60 -0.45
C ALA A 318 15.27 13.96 -1.57
N PRO A 319 15.81 15.20 -1.56
CA PRO A 319 16.84 15.61 -2.51
C PRO A 319 18.18 14.86 -2.34
N ASP A 320 18.45 14.30 -1.15
CA ASP A 320 19.65 13.51 -0.87
C ASP A 320 19.61 12.06 -1.35
N GLY A 321 18.51 11.67 -2.01
CA GLY A 321 18.30 10.33 -2.55
C GLY A 321 17.48 9.40 -1.67
N ARG A 322 17.28 9.71 -0.39
CA ARG A 322 16.41 8.92 0.50
C ARG A 322 14.97 8.95 0.03
N ALA A 323 14.27 7.84 0.21
CA ALA A 323 12.85 7.75 -0.08
C ALA A 323 12.19 6.67 0.77
N GLU A 324 10.93 6.84 1.10
CA GLU A 324 10.12 5.81 1.72
C GLU A 324 8.68 5.87 1.20
N PHE A 325 8.18 4.71 0.82
CA PHE A 325 6.83 4.53 0.28
C PHE A 325 6.17 3.31 0.93
N ASN A 326 4.89 3.42 1.25
CA ASN A 326 4.09 2.33 1.78
C ASN A 326 3.37 1.56 0.66
N VAL A 327 2.86 0.38 0.97
CA VAL A 327 1.80 -0.26 0.20
C VAL A 327 0.47 0.28 0.70
N ALA A 328 -0.27 1.03 -0.11
CA ALA A 328 -1.48 1.71 0.32
C ALA A 328 -2.68 0.75 0.50
N ILE A 329 -2.56 -0.17 1.47
CA ILE A 329 -3.67 -1.00 2.01
C ILE A 329 -4.23 -0.36 3.28
N ARG A 330 -5.43 -0.77 3.71
CA ARG A 330 -6.14 -0.11 4.83
C ARG A 330 -6.21 1.41 4.61
N THR A 331 -6.54 1.79 3.40
CA THR A 331 -6.48 3.16 2.93
C THR A 331 -7.84 3.56 2.38
N LEU A 332 -8.34 4.70 2.86
CA LEU A 332 -9.58 5.31 2.40
C LEU A 332 -9.26 6.46 1.45
N ASN A 333 -10.00 6.54 0.35
CA ASN A 333 -10.08 7.71 -0.50
C ASN A 333 -11.43 8.40 -0.24
N VAL A 334 -11.43 9.64 0.23
CA VAL A 334 -12.65 10.42 0.44
C VAL A 334 -13.21 10.82 -0.93
N THR A 335 -14.42 10.36 -1.24
CA THR A 335 -15.05 10.55 -2.56
C THR A 335 -16.08 11.68 -2.57
N ALA A 336 -16.62 11.99 -1.38
CA ALA A 336 -17.55 13.09 -1.15
C ALA A 336 -17.57 13.42 0.35
N PRO A 337 -18.14 14.56 0.77
CA PRO A 337 -18.37 14.84 2.17
C PRO A 337 -19.10 13.70 2.88
N GLY A 338 -18.49 13.16 3.95
CA GLY A 338 -19.04 12.05 4.72
C GLY A 338 -18.97 10.66 4.02
N ARG A 339 -18.28 10.54 2.90
CA ARG A 339 -18.13 9.27 2.18
C ARG A 339 -16.70 9.01 1.76
N ALA A 340 -16.26 7.78 1.92
CA ALA A 340 -14.97 7.31 1.44
C ALA A 340 -15.11 5.92 0.80
N LEU A 341 -14.18 5.60 -0.10
CA LEU A 341 -14.03 4.30 -0.70
C LEU A 341 -12.72 3.67 -0.22
N MET A 342 -12.75 2.40 0.10
CA MET A 342 -11.56 1.58 0.35
C MET A 342 -11.69 0.24 -0.36
N GLY A 343 -10.55 -0.46 -0.52
CA GLY A 343 -10.54 -1.84 -0.96
C GLY A 343 -10.24 -2.80 0.18
N VAL A 344 -10.78 -4.02 0.09
CA VAL A 344 -10.43 -5.16 0.94
C VAL A 344 -10.26 -6.41 0.09
N GLY A 345 -9.40 -7.33 0.50
CA GLY A 345 -9.16 -8.56 -0.23
C GLY A 345 -7.96 -9.33 0.28
N GLY A 346 -7.56 -10.35 -0.44
CA GLY A 346 -6.47 -11.25 -0.07
C GLY A 346 -5.84 -11.96 -1.25
N GLY A 347 -4.71 -12.61 -1.00
CA GLY A 347 -4.02 -13.43 -1.98
C GLY A 347 -4.70 -14.78 -2.15
N ILE A 348 -5.30 -15.03 -3.31
CA ILE A 348 -5.88 -16.33 -3.65
C ILE A 348 -4.79 -17.24 -4.19
N VAL A 349 -4.64 -18.39 -3.56
CA VAL A 349 -3.70 -19.45 -3.92
C VAL A 349 -4.43 -20.78 -4.15
N HIS A 350 -3.68 -21.83 -4.51
CA HIS A 350 -4.26 -23.15 -4.80
C HIS A 350 -5.14 -23.70 -3.66
N ASP A 351 -4.73 -23.54 -2.41
CA ASP A 351 -5.45 -24.09 -1.25
C ASP A 351 -6.50 -23.15 -0.66
N SER A 352 -6.67 -21.96 -1.24
CA SER A 352 -7.69 -20.99 -0.79
C SER A 352 -9.11 -21.53 -0.99
N THR A 353 -9.97 -21.25 -0.01
CA THR A 353 -11.42 -21.49 -0.09
C THR A 353 -12.19 -20.19 -0.15
N CYS A 354 -13.27 -20.16 -0.92
CA CYS A 354 -14.04 -18.94 -1.17
C CYS A 354 -14.55 -18.29 0.12
N ASP A 355 -15.09 -19.10 1.02
CA ASP A 355 -15.67 -18.59 2.27
C ASP A 355 -14.60 -17.99 3.19
N ALA A 356 -13.48 -18.68 3.36
CA ALA A 356 -12.39 -18.19 4.20
C ALA A 356 -11.81 -16.86 3.69
N GLU A 357 -11.57 -16.76 2.37
CA GLU A 357 -11.00 -15.55 1.77
C GLU A 357 -11.98 -14.37 1.80
N TYR A 358 -13.30 -14.63 1.63
CA TYR A 358 -14.31 -13.59 1.76
C TYR A 358 -14.40 -13.05 3.19
N GLU A 359 -14.43 -13.93 4.18
CA GLU A 359 -14.46 -13.53 5.60
C GLU A 359 -13.16 -12.80 6.00
N GLU A 360 -12.01 -13.25 5.50
CA GLU A 360 -10.73 -12.56 5.71
C GLU A 360 -10.74 -11.16 5.11
N ALA A 361 -11.29 -11.00 3.89
CA ALA A 361 -11.43 -9.70 3.25
C ALA A 361 -12.29 -8.75 4.12
N LEU A 362 -13.44 -9.22 4.61
CA LEU A 362 -14.28 -8.43 5.52
C LEU A 362 -13.60 -8.15 6.86
N TRP A 363 -12.85 -9.10 7.39
CA TRP A 363 -12.09 -8.90 8.63
C TRP A 363 -11.08 -7.75 8.49
N LYS A 364 -10.48 -7.58 7.33
CA LYS A 364 -9.54 -6.48 7.04
C LYS A 364 -10.20 -5.09 7.08
N ALA A 365 -11.54 -4.99 7.00
CA ALA A 365 -12.26 -3.74 7.21
C ALA A 365 -12.38 -3.34 8.69
N ARG A 366 -11.99 -4.20 9.63
CA ARG A 366 -12.16 -3.95 11.08
C ARG A 366 -11.45 -2.70 11.59
N PHE A 367 -10.42 -2.24 10.91
CA PHE A 367 -9.76 -0.99 11.29
C PHE A 367 -10.67 0.24 11.16
N VAL A 368 -11.77 0.14 10.38
CA VAL A 368 -12.80 1.16 10.26
C VAL A 368 -14.05 0.78 11.06
N THR A 369 -14.53 -0.48 10.94
CA THR A 369 -15.74 -0.90 11.66
C THR A 369 -15.59 -0.84 13.17
N GLY A 370 -14.37 -0.91 13.71
CA GLY A 370 -14.11 -0.73 15.14
C GLY A 370 -14.35 0.71 15.65
N LEU A 371 -14.53 1.68 14.75
CA LEU A 371 -14.94 3.06 15.09
C LEU A 371 -16.44 3.30 14.97
N MET A 372 -17.23 2.30 14.59
CA MET A 372 -18.69 2.38 14.65
C MET A 372 -19.11 2.29 16.12
N THR A 373 -19.97 3.19 16.55
CA THR A 373 -20.63 3.02 17.86
C THR A 373 -21.56 1.82 17.81
N ALA A 374 -21.49 0.99 18.85
CA ALA A 374 -22.42 -0.11 19.07
C ALA A 374 -23.86 0.40 19.27
#